data_978a75c3f55d459c7de5457db964e690
#
_entry.id   978a75c3f55d459c7de5457db964e690
#
_cell.length_a   1.000
_cell.length_b   1.000
_cell.length_c   1.000
_cell.angle_alpha   90.00
_cell.angle_beta   90.00
_cell.angle_gamma   90.00
#
_symmetry.space_group_name_H-M   'P 1'
#
loop_
_entity.id
_entity.type
_entity.pdbx_description
1 polymer ?
#
loop_
_entity_poly.entity_id
_entity_poly.type
_entity_poly.pdbx_seq_one_letter_code
_entity_poly.pdbx_strand_id
1 'polypeptide(L)'
;AFALDEDLAPLQQALHAAGVDAPIVAWDDMTVSWRRFDAAVLRSTWDYVERLPEFLAWARAVQGQTLLLNPLEVIKNNVDKHYLAKLEAKGIAIVPSAFAEPGEDAAGALSDFFESFPKVREFVVKPAIGAGSRDAQRYRRAQRRAATSHVKRLLAEKRSVLLQPYLESVDEAGET
;
A
#
# COMPACT_ATOMS: atom_id res chain seq x y z
N ALA A 1 -4.16 7.45 -13.96
CA ALA A 1 -4.56 7.28 -12.54
C ALA A 1 -5.83 8.08 -12.23
N PHE A 2 -5.90 9.36 -12.58
CA PHE A 2 -7.04 10.23 -12.23
C PHE A 2 -8.42 9.73 -12.70
N ALA A 3 -8.49 9.10 -13.88
CA ALA A 3 -9.75 8.59 -14.45
C ALA A 3 -10.37 7.41 -13.67
N LEU A 4 -9.65 6.85 -12.69
CA LEU A 4 -10.07 5.68 -11.90
C LEU A 4 -10.48 6.05 -10.46
N ASP A 5 -10.33 7.31 -10.06
CA ASP A 5 -10.72 7.80 -8.72
C ASP A 5 -12.07 8.51 -8.80
N GLU A 6 -13.13 7.79 -8.50
CA GLU A 6 -14.50 8.30 -8.52
C GLU A 6 -14.74 9.40 -7.46
N ASP A 7 -13.95 9.42 -6.37
CA ASP A 7 -14.07 10.41 -5.30
C ASP A 7 -13.36 11.73 -5.60
N LEU A 8 -12.50 11.77 -6.62
CA LEU A 8 -11.66 12.94 -6.89
C LEU A 8 -12.49 14.16 -7.30
N ALA A 9 -13.46 13.98 -8.18
CA ALA A 9 -14.33 15.05 -8.63
C ALA A 9 -15.27 15.58 -7.51
N PRO A 10 -15.94 14.73 -6.72
CA PRO A 10 -16.68 15.16 -5.54
C PRO A 10 -15.81 15.91 -4.52
N LEU A 11 -14.59 15.44 -4.26
CA LEU A 11 -13.67 16.14 -3.35
C LEU A 11 -13.30 17.52 -3.86
N GLN A 12 -12.96 17.65 -5.15
CA GLN A 12 -12.65 18.95 -5.75
C GLN A 12 -13.82 19.90 -5.67
N GLN A 13 -15.05 19.43 -5.95
CA GLN A 13 -16.26 20.24 -5.84
C GLN A 13 -16.51 20.72 -4.40
N ALA A 14 -16.32 19.83 -3.41
CA ALA A 14 -16.49 20.19 -2.00
C ALA A 14 -15.45 21.23 -1.54
N LEU A 15 -14.20 21.11 -1.97
CA LEU A 15 -13.15 22.08 -1.70
C LEU A 15 -13.49 23.44 -2.33
N HIS A 16 -13.92 23.44 -3.58
CA HIS A 16 -14.31 24.66 -4.27
C HIS A 16 -15.52 25.35 -3.60
N ALA A 17 -16.52 24.58 -3.18
CA ALA A 17 -17.66 25.10 -2.42
C ALA A 17 -17.25 25.71 -1.06
N ALA A 18 -16.15 25.24 -0.47
CA ALA A 18 -15.53 25.77 0.73
C ALA A 18 -14.61 27.00 0.45
N GLY A 19 -14.53 27.46 -0.79
CA GLY A 19 -13.69 28.60 -1.18
C GLY A 19 -12.21 28.25 -1.39
N VAL A 20 -11.88 26.95 -1.55
CA VAL A 20 -10.51 26.48 -1.79
C VAL A 20 -10.32 26.21 -3.29
N ASP A 21 -9.35 26.88 -3.91
CA ASP A 21 -8.92 26.56 -5.28
C ASP A 21 -8.01 25.32 -5.23
N ALA A 22 -8.52 24.20 -5.72
CA ALA A 22 -7.87 22.88 -5.64
C ALA A 22 -7.71 22.27 -7.04
N PRO A 23 -6.74 22.71 -7.85
CA PRO A 23 -6.47 22.10 -9.14
C PRO A 23 -5.88 20.70 -8.96
N ILE A 24 -6.30 19.78 -9.84
CA ILE A 24 -5.76 18.43 -9.90
C ILE A 24 -4.52 18.46 -10.79
N VAL A 25 -3.37 18.04 -10.24
CA VAL A 25 -2.10 18.04 -10.95
C VAL A 25 -1.42 16.67 -10.80
N ALA A 26 -0.69 16.22 -11.83
CA ALA A 26 0.10 15.02 -11.74
C ALA A 26 1.35 15.26 -10.89
N TRP A 27 1.70 14.30 -10.03
CA TRP A 27 2.88 14.42 -9.16
C TRP A 27 4.19 14.51 -9.96
N ASP A 28 4.23 13.90 -11.13
CA ASP A 28 5.39 13.84 -12.02
C ASP A 28 5.37 14.87 -13.17
N ASP A 29 4.44 15.81 -13.13
CA ASP A 29 4.43 16.92 -14.08
C ASP A 29 5.51 17.94 -13.72
N MET A 30 6.58 17.93 -14.50
CA MET A 30 7.74 18.81 -14.32
C MET A 30 7.46 20.30 -14.58
N THR A 31 6.30 20.64 -15.14
CA THR A 31 5.89 22.03 -15.39
C THR A 31 5.25 22.68 -14.17
N VAL A 32 4.89 21.89 -13.16
CA VAL A 32 4.23 22.34 -11.95
C VAL A 32 5.23 23.02 -11.00
N SER A 33 5.00 24.28 -10.69
CA SER A 33 5.70 24.97 -9.61
C SER A 33 4.96 24.75 -8.28
N TRP A 34 5.47 23.87 -7.44
CA TRP A 34 4.82 23.51 -6.17
C TRP A 34 4.76 24.65 -5.16
N ARG A 35 5.67 25.64 -5.28
CA ARG A 35 5.68 26.86 -4.41
C ARG A 35 4.48 27.75 -4.56
N ARG A 36 3.69 27.60 -5.63
CA ARG A 36 2.48 28.38 -5.86
C ARG A 36 1.27 27.92 -5.05
N PHE A 37 1.37 26.76 -4.41
CA PHE A 37 0.30 26.17 -3.61
C PHE A 37 0.60 26.34 -2.13
N ASP A 38 -0.44 26.63 -1.33
CA ASP A 38 -0.34 26.65 0.13
C ASP A 38 -0.21 25.24 0.71
N ALA A 39 -0.83 24.24 0.07
CA ALA A 39 -0.73 22.85 0.42
C ALA A 39 -0.83 21.94 -0.82
N ALA A 40 -0.25 20.75 -0.71
CA ALA A 40 -0.41 19.66 -1.67
C ALA A 40 -0.99 18.44 -0.97
N VAL A 41 -2.17 18.00 -1.41
CA VAL A 41 -2.86 16.82 -0.86
C VAL A 41 -2.62 15.63 -1.79
N LEU A 42 -2.04 14.55 -1.24
CA LEU A 42 -1.83 13.31 -1.99
C LEU A 42 -3.14 12.57 -2.19
N ARG A 43 -3.48 12.36 -3.45
CA ARG A 43 -4.63 11.57 -3.86
C ARG A 43 -4.33 10.81 -5.14
N SER A 44 -4.75 9.55 -5.24
CA SER A 44 -4.72 8.73 -6.47
C SER A 44 -3.36 8.57 -7.15
N THR A 45 -2.27 8.61 -6.42
CA THR A 45 -0.90 8.41 -6.92
C THR A 45 -0.54 6.94 -7.02
N TRP A 46 -1.44 6.08 -7.52
CA TRP A 46 -1.33 4.60 -7.46
C TRP A 46 -0.18 4.02 -8.28
N ASP A 47 0.37 4.79 -9.20
CA ASP A 47 1.54 4.46 -10.00
C ASP A 47 2.87 4.51 -9.22
N TYR A 48 2.84 5.07 -8.00
CA TYR A 48 4.04 5.16 -7.14
C TYR A 48 4.71 3.79 -6.91
N VAL A 49 3.95 2.70 -6.97
CA VAL A 49 4.46 1.35 -6.74
C VAL A 49 5.53 0.95 -7.75
N GLU A 50 5.39 1.42 -9.00
CA GLU A 50 6.32 1.13 -10.10
C GLU A 50 7.50 2.10 -10.11
N ARG A 51 7.34 3.29 -9.49
CA ARG A 51 8.27 4.40 -9.52
C ARG A 51 8.60 4.94 -8.13
N LEU A 52 8.64 4.05 -7.12
CA LEU A 52 8.75 4.43 -5.71
C LEU A 52 9.95 5.36 -5.41
N PRO A 53 11.18 5.13 -5.92
CA PRO A 53 12.29 6.05 -5.68
C PRO A 53 12.01 7.47 -6.20
N GLU A 54 11.41 7.59 -7.39
CA GLU A 54 11.06 8.88 -7.99
C GLU A 54 9.96 9.58 -7.18
N PHE A 55 8.92 8.85 -6.79
CA PHE A 55 7.84 9.37 -5.98
C PHE A 55 8.33 9.89 -4.62
N LEU A 56 9.21 9.16 -3.93
CA LEU A 56 9.77 9.61 -2.66
C LEU A 56 10.73 10.81 -2.83
N ALA A 57 11.47 10.88 -3.94
CA ALA A 57 12.30 12.04 -4.26
C ALA A 57 11.44 13.28 -4.53
N TRP A 58 10.34 13.11 -5.29
CA TRP A 58 9.35 14.16 -5.51
C TRP A 58 8.73 14.64 -4.19
N ALA A 59 8.23 13.73 -3.36
CA ALA A 59 7.61 14.10 -2.08
C ALA A 59 8.57 14.88 -1.17
N ARG A 60 9.85 14.51 -1.15
CA ARG A 60 10.89 15.26 -0.43
C ARG A 60 11.08 16.67 -1.00
N ALA A 61 11.11 16.81 -2.32
CA ALA A 61 11.27 18.11 -2.96
C ALA A 61 10.06 19.01 -2.72
N VAL A 62 8.85 18.46 -2.80
CA VAL A 62 7.59 19.20 -2.57
C VAL A 62 7.44 19.66 -1.13
N GLN A 63 7.75 18.80 -0.16
CA GLN A 63 7.71 19.18 1.26
C GLN A 63 8.63 20.36 1.60
N GLY A 64 9.71 20.55 0.84
CA GLY A 64 10.58 21.73 0.95
C GLY A 64 10.03 23.02 0.31
N GLN A 65 8.87 22.94 -0.37
CA GLN A 65 8.29 24.05 -1.14
C GLN A 65 6.89 24.43 -0.67
N THR A 66 6.10 23.48 -0.18
CA THR A 66 4.71 23.69 0.28
C THR A 66 4.38 22.68 1.38
N LEU A 67 3.25 22.89 2.05
CA LEU A 67 2.72 21.94 3.05
C LEU A 67 2.25 20.65 2.35
N LEU A 68 3.00 19.57 2.51
CA LEU A 68 2.64 18.26 1.96
C LEU A 68 1.74 17.49 2.95
N LEU A 69 0.55 17.13 2.52
CA LEU A 69 -0.43 16.31 3.25
C LEU A 69 -0.64 14.96 2.52
N ASN A 70 -0.20 13.84 3.09
CA ASN A 70 0.53 13.63 4.34
C ASN A 70 2.02 14.03 4.21
N PRO A 71 2.70 14.32 5.35
CA PRO A 71 4.14 14.61 5.36
C PRO A 71 4.99 13.44 4.87
N LEU A 72 6.19 13.73 4.36
CA LEU A 72 7.11 12.72 3.80
C LEU A 72 7.36 11.52 4.72
N GLU A 73 7.49 11.74 6.03
CA GLU A 73 7.73 10.63 6.98
C GLU A 73 6.52 9.70 7.10
N VAL A 74 5.30 10.23 6.98
CA VAL A 74 4.09 9.42 6.93
C VAL A 74 4.06 8.62 5.61
N ILE A 75 4.36 9.28 4.48
CA ILE A 75 4.43 8.60 3.19
C ILE A 75 5.41 7.44 3.23
N LYS A 76 6.65 7.68 3.67
CA LYS A 76 7.69 6.64 3.77
C LYS A 76 7.27 5.45 4.64
N ASN A 77 6.56 5.71 5.72
CA ASN A 77 6.07 4.64 6.57
C ASN A 77 4.92 3.87 5.90
N ASN A 78 4.00 4.55 5.22
CA ASN A 78 2.78 3.93 4.70
C ASN A 78 2.96 3.19 3.37
N VAL A 79 3.97 3.54 2.57
CA VAL A 79 4.21 2.85 1.29
C VAL A 79 4.62 1.39 1.45
N ASP A 80 5.20 1.04 2.59
CA ASP A 80 5.67 -0.31 2.91
C ASP A 80 4.92 -0.89 4.11
N LYS A 81 4.21 -2.00 3.92
CA LYS A 81 3.36 -2.64 4.92
C LYS A 81 4.10 -3.22 6.13
N HIS A 82 5.44 -3.18 6.14
CA HIS A 82 6.21 -3.46 7.35
C HIS A 82 5.89 -2.50 8.50
N TYR A 83 5.19 -1.38 8.23
CA TYR A 83 4.68 -0.53 9.30
C TYR A 83 3.73 -1.28 10.25
N LEU A 84 3.06 -2.36 9.80
CA LEU A 84 2.19 -3.18 10.63
C LEU A 84 2.96 -3.80 11.80
N ALA A 85 4.14 -4.34 11.57
CA ALA A 85 4.99 -4.87 12.64
C ALA A 85 5.39 -3.79 13.66
N LYS A 86 5.59 -2.54 13.20
CA LYS A 86 5.88 -1.41 14.11
C LYS A 86 4.65 -1.02 14.94
N LEU A 87 3.45 -1.13 14.40
CA LEU A 87 2.20 -0.88 15.13
C LEU A 87 1.96 -1.98 16.18
N GLU A 88 2.13 -3.24 15.80
CA GLU A 88 2.01 -4.38 16.70
C GLU A 88 2.97 -4.28 17.89
N ALA A 89 4.25 -3.93 17.63
CA ALA A 89 5.25 -3.72 18.67
C ALA A 89 4.88 -2.59 19.66
N LYS A 90 3.99 -1.68 19.25
CA LYS A 90 3.42 -0.62 20.12
C LYS A 90 2.11 -1.04 20.80
N GLY A 91 1.69 -2.30 20.69
CA GLY A 91 0.45 -2.81 21.25
C GLY A 91 -0.82 -2.41 20.51
N ILE A 92 -0.70 -1.89 19.28
CA ILE A 92 -1.85 -1.58 18.42
C ILE A 92 -2.30 -2.88 17.75
N ALA A 93 -3.60 -3.20 17.86
CA ALA A 93 -4.17 -4.37 17.22
C ALA A 93 -4.09 -4.24 15.70
N ILE A 94 -3.54 -5.24 15.05
CA ILE A 94 -3.44 -5.35 13.60
C ILE A 94 -4.01 -6.69 13.12
N VAL A 95 -4.27 -6.83 11.84
CA VAL A 95 -4.45 -8.16 11.24
C VAL A 95 -3.11 -8.90 11.39
N PRO A 96 -3.09 -10.10 12.00
CA PRO A 96 -1.86 -10.86 12.17
C PRO A 96 -1.11 -10.99 10.85
N SER A 97 0.18 -10.66 10.86
CA SER A 97 0.97 -10.48 9.64
C SER A 97 2.29 -11.23 9.73
N ALA A 98 2.63 -11.96 8.68
CA ALA A 98 3.97 -12.53 8.50
C ALA A 98 4.57 -11.99 7.20
N PHE A 99 5.89 -11.83 7.18
CA PHE A 99 6.61 -11.35 6.02
C PHE A 99 7.56 -12.43 5.50
N ALA A 100 7.78 -12.43 4.19
CA ALA A 100 8.84 -13.20 3.54
C ALA A 100 9.69 -12.25 2.71
N GLU A 101 11.02 -12.36 2.87
CA GLU A 101 11.97 -11.42 2.29
C GLU A 101 12.66 -11.99 1.03
N PRO A 102 13.11 -11.14 0.10
CA PRO A 102 13.89 -11.58 -1.04
C PRO A 102 15.11 -12.40 -0.61
N GLY A 103 15.20 -13.63 -1.11
CA GLY A 103 16.25 -14.58 -0.76
C GLY A 103 15.79 -15.69 0.19
N GLU A 104 14.62 -15.58 0.81
CA GLU A 104 14.04 -16.63 1.64
C GLU A 104 13.37 -17.72 0.80
N ASP A 105 13.20 -18.91 1.42
CA ASP A 105 12.46 -19.99 0.81
C ASP A 105 10.95 -19.79 0.94
N ALA A 106 10.28 -19.67 -0.18
CA ALA A 106 8.83 -19.46 -0.25
C ALA A 106 8.02 -20.57 0.42
N ALA A 107 8.50 -21.82 0.37
CA ALA A 107 7.79 -22.94 0.99
C ALA A 107 7.98 -22.95 2.51
N GLY A 108 9.18 -22.59 2.98
CA GLY A 108 9.49 -22.37 4.39
C GLY A 108 8.63 -21.25 4.97
N ALA A 109 8.63 -20.07 4.36
CA ALA A 109 7.84 -18.92 4.82
C ALA A 109 6.34 -19.26 4.95
N LEU A 110 5.76 -20.00 4.01
CA LEU A 110 4.38 -20.49 4.13
C LEU A 110 4.19 -21.55 5.21
N SER A 111 5.21 -22.38 5.48
CA SER A 111 5.18 -23.36 6.58
C SER A 111 5.10 -22.63 7.92
N ASP A 112 6.01 -21.70 8.15
CA ASP A 112 6.10 -20.89 9.37
C ASP A 112 4.81 -20.09 9.59
N PHE A 113 4.24 -19.53 8.51
CA PHE A 113 2.93 -18.86 8.57
C PHE A 113 1.83 -19.81 9.04
N PHE A 114 1.76 -21.06 8.51
CA PHE A 114 0.75 -22.02 8.94
C PHE A 114 0.99 -22.61 10.33
N GLU A 115 2.22 -22.63 10.80
CA GLU A 115 2.57 -22.99 12.18
C GLU A 115 2.11 -21.90 13.15
N SER A 116 2.34 -20.63 12.79
CA SER A 116 1.89 -19.48 13.57
C SER A 116 0.36 -19.34 13.58
N PHE A 117 -0.31 -19.74 12.49
CA PHE A 117 -1.77 -19.64 12.34
C PHE A 117 -2.40 -21.01 12.00
N PRO A 118 -2.39 -21.98 12.93
CA PRO A 118 -2.79 -23.37 12.64
C PRO A 118 -4.26 -23.51 12.23
N LYS A 119 -5.13 -22.58 12.66
CA LYS A 119 -6.58 -22.59 12.38
C LYS A 119 -6.95 -21.82 11.11
N VAL A 120 -6.00 -21.18 10.44
CA VAL A 120 -6.28 -20.40 9.22
C VAL A 120 -6.81 -21.30 8.10
N ARG A 121 -7.96 -20.95 7.57
CA ARG A 121 -8.58 -21.66 6.43
C ARG A 121 -8.29 -20.96 5.12
N GLU A 122 -8.32 -19.63 5.13
CA GLU A 122 -8.06 -18.77 4.00
C GLU A 122 -7.08 -17.67 4.38
N PHE A 123 -6.27 -17.28 3.45
CA PHE A 123 -5.21 -16.29 3.67
C PHE A 123 -4.94 -15.48 2.41
N VAL A 124 -4.32 -14.33 2.58
CA VAL A 124 -3.94 -13.44 1.49
C VAL A 124 -2.42 -13.44 1.35
N VAL A 125 -1.96 -13.52 0.12
CA VAL A 125 -0.59 -13.26 -0.31
C VAL A 125 -0.60 -11.94 -1.06
N LYS A 126 0.20 -10.97 -0.65
CA LYS A 126 0.32 -9.67 -1.33
C LYS A 126 1.72 -9.08 -1.15
N PRO A 127 2.19 -8.23 -2.09
CA PRO A 127 3.47 -7.56 -1.89
C PRO A 127 3.41 -6.58 -0.72
N ALA A 128 4.51 -6.45 0.02
CA ALA A 128 4.64 -5.47 1.10
C ALA A 128 4.48 -4.03 0.58
N ILE A 129 5.01 -3.74 -0.60
CA ILE A 129 4.80 -2.48 -1.33
C ILE A 129 3.85 -2.76 -2.50
N GLY A 130 2.66 -2.18 -2.48
CA GLY A 130 1.64 -2.41 -3.49
C GLY A 130 0.39 -1.56 -3.27
N ALA A 131 -0.32 -1.26 -4.36
CA ALA A 131 -1.57 -0.53 -4.38
C ALA A 131 -2.56 -1.17 -5.36
N GLY A 132 -3.86 -0.85 -5.23
CA GLY A 132 -4.90 -1.29 -6.15
C GLY A 132 -5.08 -2.81 -6.24
N SER A 133 -4.81 -3.54 -5.16
CA SER A 133 -4.88 -5.01 -5.09
C SER A 133 -4.01 -5.75 -6.13
N ARG A 134 -3.11 -5.04 -6.83
CA ARG A 134 -2.20 -5.65 -7.80
C ARG A 134 -1.31 -6.68 -7.10
N ASP A 135 -1.25 -7.90 -7.64
CA ASP A 135 -0.55 -9.04 -7.06
C ASP A 135 -1.01 -9.41 -5.63
N ALA A 136 -2.20 -8.99 -5.21
CA ALA A 136 -2.84 -9.48 -4.01
C ALA A 136 -3.78 -10.63 -4.38
N GLN A 137 -3.69 -11.75 -3.68
CA GLN A 137 -4.54 -12.90 -3.97
C GLN A 137 -4.91 -13.67 -2.71
N ARG A 138 -6.21 -13.97 -2.58
CA ARG A 138 -6.77 -14.86 -1.56
C ARG A 138 -6.58 -16.32 -1.96
N TYR A 139 -6.19 -17.13 -0.99
CA TYR A 139 -6.00 -18.57 -1.15
C TYR A 139 -6.69 -19.33 -0.02
N ARG A 140 -7.23 -20.50 -0.34
CA ARG A 140 -7.55 -21.50 0.67
C ARG A 140 -6.30 -22.25 1.10
N ARG A 141 -6.26 -22.73 2.34
CA ARG A 141 -5.12 -23.53 2.84
C ARG A 141 -4.76 -24.72 1.92
N ALA A 142 -5.76 -25.36 1.31
CA ALA A 142 -5.55 -26.43 0.35
C ALA A 142 -4.81 -25.99 -0.94
N GLN A 143 -4.82 -24.70 -1.27
CA GLN A 143 -4.14 -24.13 -2.44
C GLN A 143 -2.68 -23.74 -2.13
N ARG A 144 -2.08 -24.30 -1.07
CA ARG A 144 -0.71 -24.00 -0.63
C ARG A 144 0.30 -24.01 -1.79
N ARG A 145 0.22 -25.00 -2.70
CA ARG A 145 1.15 -25.09 -3.83
C ARG A 145 1.08 -23.87 -4.75
N ALA A 146 -0.11 -23.40 -5.08
CA ALA A 146 -0.30 -22.21 -5.90
C ALA A 146 0.20 -20.94 -5.17
N ALA A 147 -0.10 -20.82 -3.88
CA ALA A 147 0.39 -19.74 -3.05
C ALA A 147 1.92 -19.72 -2.96
N THR A 148 2.57 -20.89 -2.79
CA THR A 148 4.04 -21.00 -2.81
C THR A 148 4.63 -20.47 -4.13
N SER A 149 4.01 -20.83 -5.27
CA SER A 149 4.46 -20.34 -6.58
C SER A 149 4.31 -18.82 -6.70
N HIS A 150 3.25 -18.25 -6.12
CA HIS A 150 3.02 -16.81 -6.10
C HIS A 150 4.07 -16.09 -5.23
N VAL A 151 4.29 -16.56 -4.00
CA VAL A 151 5.34 -16.02 -3.10
C VAL A 151 6.70 -16.09 -3.78
N LYS A 152 7.06 -17.27 -4.35
CA LYS A 152 8.33 -17.46 -5.06
C LYS A 152 8.54 -16.48 -6.20
N ARG A 153 7.48 -16.19 -6.98
CA ARG A 153 7.53 -15.20 -8.07
C ARG A 153 7.84 -13.81 -7.53
N LEU A 154 7.12 -13.36 -6.50
CA LEU A 154 7.33 -12.04 -5.91
C LEU A 154 8.73 -11.88 -5.31
N LEU A 155 9.22 -12.90 -4.59
CA LEU A 155 10.58 -12.89 -4.02
C LEU A 155 11.66 -12.85 -5.12
N ALA A 156 11.45 -13.57 -6.23
CA ALA A 156 12.34 -13.53 -7.39
C ALA A 156 12.39 -12.14 -8.05
N GLU A 157 11.27 -11.39 -8.00
CA GLU A 157 11.16 -9.99 -8.43
C GLU A 157 11.76 -9.00 -7.41
N LYS A 158 12.43 -9.49 -6.36
CA LYS A 158 12.99 -8.69 -5.25
C LYS A 158 11.95 -7.90 -4.46
N ARG A 159 10.75 -8.42 -4.37
CA ARG A 159 9.63 -7.84 -3.63
C ARG A 159 9.38 -8.64 -2.36
N SER A 160 9.36 -7.96 -1.21
CA SER A 160 8.91 -8.54 0.06
C SER A 160 7.43 -8.89 -0.01
N VAL A 161 7.05 -9.99 0.61
CA VAL A 161 5.68 -10.54 0.58
C VAL A 161 5.07 -10.48 1.97
N LEU A 162 3.83 -10.02 2.05
CA LEU A 162 3.00 -10.05 3.24
C LEU A 162 2.00 -11.21 3.15
N LEU A 163 1.97 -12.03 4.19
CA LEU A 163 1.02 -13.13 4.42
C LEU A 163 0.10 -12.75 5.58
N GLN A 164 -1.21 -12.84 5.38
CA GLN A 164 -2.21 -12.51 6.41
C GLN A 164 -3.35 -13.53 6.39
N PRO A 165 -3.89 -13.96 7.56
CA PRO A 165 -5.19 -14.62 7.59
C PRO A 165 -6.26 -13.76 6.89
N TYR A 166 -7.14 -14.38 6.13
CA TYR A 166 -8.27 -13.68 5.55
C TYR A 166 -9.35 -13.47 6.62
N LEU A 167 -9.88 -12.27 6.70
CA LEU A 167 -10.97 -11.91 7.61
C LEU A 167 -12.29 -12.04 6.87
N GLU A 168 -13.16 -12.95 7.32
CA GLU A 168 -14.48 -13.20 6.71
C GLU A 168 -15.37 -11.93 6.73
N SER A 169 -15.17 -11.04 7.70
CA SER A 169 -15.89 -9.76 7.80
C SER A 169 -15.69 -8.86 6.57
N VAL A 170 -14.64 -9.05 5.78
CA VAL A 170 -14.43 -8.31 4.53
C VAL A 170 -15.49 -8.69 3.49
N ASP A 171 -15.95 -9.94 3.47
CA ASP A 171 -16.99 -10.40 2.54
C ASP A 171 -18.37 -9.81 2.90
N GLU A 172 -18.59 -9.44 4.16
CA GLU A 172 -19.86 -8.91 4.67
C GLU A 172 -19.93 -7.38 4.66
N ALA A 173 -18.85 -6.72 5.07
CA ALA A 173 -18.80 -5.27 5.28
C ALA A 173 -17.96 -4.52 4.22
N GLY A 174 -17.27 -5.24 3.36
CA GLY A 174 -16.30 -4.65 2.43
C GLY A 174 -14.96 -4.27 3.12
N GLU A 175 -14.03 -3.77 2.33
CA GLU A 175 -12.82 -3.13 2.85
C GLU A 175 -13.18 -1.68 3.23
N THR A 176 -13.09 -1.36 4.50
CA THR A 176 -13.25 0.01 5.04
C THR A 176 -11.90 0.60 5.35
#